data_a6018861c46e09546c089377d051f4c2
#
_entry.id   a6018861c46e09546c089377d051f4c2
#
_cell.length_a   1.000
_cell.length_b   1.000
_cell.length_c   1.000
_cell.angle_alpha   90.00
_cell.angle_beta   90.00
_cell.angle_gamma   90.00
#
_symmetry.space_group_name_H-M   'P 1'
#
loop_
_entity.id
_entity.type
_entity.pdbx_description
1 polymer ?
#
loop_
_entity_poly.entity_id
_entity_poly.type
_entity_poly.pdbx_seq_one_letter_code
_entity_poly.pdbx_strand_id
1 'polypeptide(L)'
;MSGFSEKAISLFYRVAVSGALPVALFRDVDPDTVSKARKTGKLNLEIVSHCWRYGHFLSYQLSSLVNHRTEKFDITMTVYHVPEDELVTPVLDYFGRMEIPGVTWNWQAMPKEQLFRRSIGRNLSAKNTSADWIWFTDADILFHKSCLDTLADLLQGRDDGLVHPNIGLGTRLLPDDDEILEKGREGPNILEIPIDQFTPYGGPRKKAKGPHQITHGDIARACGYCDSIAYYQKPAKRWMKTYEDRAFRWLIGTHGVPLDIPNVCQIRHIVKGRYEKDSTMTRIRKFIRKSQDR
;
A
#
# COMPACT_ATOMS: atom_id res chain seq x y z
N MET A 1 8.49 -0.52 -27.14
CA MET A 1 7.92 -1.90 -27.12
C MET A 1 6.42 -1.77 -27.33
N SER A 2 5.84 -2.57 -28.25
CA SER A 2 4.41 -2.49 -28.55
C SER A 2 3.57 -2.94 -27.34
N GLY A 3 2.36 -2.44 -27.18
CA GLY A 3 1.47 -2.83 -26.04
C GLY A 3 1.09 -4.32 -26.03
N PHE A 4 1.37 -5.04 -27.10
CA PHE A 4 1.23 -6.50 -27.20
C PHE A 4 2.33 -7.20 -26.38
N SER A 5 3.58 -6.73 -26.46
CA SER A 5 4.71 -7.25 -25.71
C SER A 5 4.52 -7.12 -24.18
N GLU A 6 4.01 -5.98 -23.70
CA GLU A 6 3.74 -5.78 -22.26
C GLU A 6 2.65 -6.72 -21.73
N LYS A 7 1.58 -6.95 -22.49
CA LYS A 7 0.52 -7.88 -22.12
C LYS A 7 1.03 -9.32 -22.04
N ALA A 8 1.85 -9.75 -22.99
CA ALA A 8 2.44 -11.06 -23.02
C ALA A 8 3.37 -11.29 -21.80
N ILE A 9 4.23 -10.32 -21.49
CA ILE A 9 5.10 -10.38 -20.31
C ILE A 9 4.28 -10.40 -19.00
N SER A 10 3.24 -9.57 -18.90
CA SER A 10 2.34 -9.58 -17.73
C SER A 10 1.63 -10.93 -17.56
N LEU A 11 1.21 -11.55 -18.65
CA LEU A 11 0.60 -12.89 -18.64
C LEU A 11 1.61 -13.95 -18.21
N PHE A 12 2.83 -13.90 -18.74
CA PHE A 12 3.92 -14.82 -18.35
C PHE A 12 4.15 -14.76 -16.84
N TYR A 13 4.36 -13.59 -16.26
CA TYR A 13 4.56 -13.47 -14.80
C TYR A 13 3.32 -13.85 -14.01
N ARG A 14 2.11 -13.64 -14.53
CA ARG A 14 0.89 -14.13 -13.89
C ARG A 14 0.87 -15.65 -13.78
N VAL A 15 1.38 -16.36 -14.78
CA VAL A 15 1.53 -17.83 -14.76
C VAL A 15 2.69 -18.23 -13.84
N ALA A 16 3.85 -17.60 -13.96
CA ALA A 16 5.02 -17.89 -13.14
C ALA A 16 4.70 -17.80 -11.63
N VAL A 17 4.06 -16.70 -11.20
CA VAL A 17 3.73 -16.47 -9.78
C VAL A 17 2.58 -17.35 -9.25
N SER A 18 1.96 -18.17 -10.09
CA SER A 18 1.01 -19.20 -9.64
C SER A 18 1.69 -20.48 -9.13
N GLY A 19 3.02 -20.53 -9.17
CA GLY A 19 3.82 -21.70 -8.78
C GLY A 19 4.18 -22.61 -9.95
N ALA A 20 3.85 -22.22 -11.17
CA ALA A 20 4.17 -23.01 -12.38
C ALA A 20 5.67 -23.05 -12.69
N LEU A 21 6.46 -22.10 -12.19
CA LEU A 21 7.91 -22.06 -12.38
C LEU A 21 8.62 -22.01 -11.01
N PRO A 22 9.82 -22.63 -10.90
CA PRO A 22 10.63 -22.55 -9.68
C PRO A 22 11.06 -21.09 -9.41
N VAL A 23 10.76 -20.57 -8.25
CA VAL A 23 11.07 -19.18 -7.86
C VAL A 23 12.58 -18.92 -7.83
N ALA A 24 13.39 -19.93 -7.52
CA ALA A 24 14.85 -19.80 -7.47
C ALA A 24 15.49 -19.29 -8.77
N LEU A 25 14.80 -19.47 -9.92
CA LEU A 25 15.26 -18.94 -11.22
C LEU A 25 15.03 -17.42 -11.38
N PHE A 26 14.31 -16.80 -10.45
CA PHE A 26 13.83 -15.41 -10.57
C PHE A 26 14.22 -14.53 -9.38
N ARG A 27 14.91 -15.07 -8.40
CA ARG A 27 15.36 -14.29 -7.22
C ARG A 27 16.89 -14.30 -7.14
N ASP A 28 17.44 -13.14 -6.79
CA ASP A 28 18.90 -12.98 -6.61
C ASP A 28 19.33 -13.35 -5.19
N VAL A 29 18.40 -13.21 -4.22
CA VAL A 29 18.63 -13.50 -2.80
C VAL A 29 17.59 -14.52 -2.33
N ASP A 30 18.04 -15.55 -1.62
CA ASP A 30 17.13 -16.46 -0.93
C ASP A 30 16.69 -15.85 0.41
N PRO A 31 15.40 -15.51 0.59
CA PRO A 31 14.91 -14.90 1.81
C PRO A 31 15.15 -15.74 3.08
N ASP A 32 15.24 -17.06 2.94
CA ASP A 32 15.47 -17.98 4.06
C ASP A 32 16.92 -17.89 4.61
N THR A 33 17.85 -17.36 3.81
CA THR A 33 19.24 -17.12 4.23
C THR A 33 19.45 -15.76 4.90
N VAL A 34 18.44 -14.87 4.85
CA VAL A 34 18.55 -13.52 5.42
C VAL A 34 18.38 -13.58 6.93
N SER A 35 19.40 -13.12 7.65
CA SER A 35 19.30 -12.93 9.11
C SER A 35 18.32 -11.80 9.42
N LYS A 36 17.35 -12.06 10.28
CA LYS A 36 16.29 -11.12 10.68
C LYS A 36 16.46 -10.75 12.14
N ALA A 37 16.60 -9.45 12.41
CA ALA A 37 16.77 -8.94 13.77
C ALA A 37 15.44 -9.05 14.55
N ARG A 38 15.45 -9.73 15.68
CA ARG A 38 14.31 -9.82 16.61
C ARG A 38 14.31 -8.63 17.56
N LYS A 39 13.78 -7.50 17.13
CA LYS A 39 13.74 -6.28 17.92
C LYS A 39 12.54 -6.24 18.86
N THR A 40 12.72 -5.60 20.02
CA THR A 40 11.70 -5.34 21.03
C THR A 40 11.78 -3.90 21.52
N GLY A 41 10.76 -3.43 22.20
CA GLY A 41 10.65 -2.04 22.64
C GLY A 41 10.01 -1.17 21.58
N LYS A 42 10.43 0.09 21.49
CA LYS A 42 9.95 1.01 20.45
C LYS A 42 10.55 0.61 19.10
N LEU A 43 9.68 0.32 18.15
CA LEU A 43 10.08 -0.13 16.80
C LEU A 43 10.01 1.04 15.79
N ASN A 44 10.73 0.89 14.67
CA ASN A 44 10.65 1.80 13.54
C ASN A 44 9.78 1.17 12.45
N LEU A 45 8.74 1.89 12.01
CA LEU A 45 7.84 1.48 10.93
C LEU A 45 7.90 2.47 9.78
N GLU A 46 8.21 2.01 8.57
CA GLU A 46 7.99 2.80 7.38
C GLU A 46 6.67 2.41 6.72
N ILE A 47 5.78 3.38 6.45
CA ILE A 47 4.52 3.19 5.73
C ILE A 47 4.71 3.81 4.34
N VAL A 48 4.49 3.02 3.28
CA VAL A 48 4.75 3.43 1.89
C VAL A 48 3.48 3.46 1.06
N SER A 49 3.09 4.63 0.61
CA SER A 49 1.95 4.86 -0.29
C SER A 49 2.37 5.46 -1.63
N HIS A 50 1.55 5.23 -2.66
CA HIS A 50 1.67 5.86 -3.98
C HIS A 50 0.38 6.62 -4.26
N CYS A 51 0.50 7.90 -4.58
CA CYS A 51 -0.66 8.75 -4.81
C CYS A 51 -0.62 9.43 -6.18
N TRP A 52 -1.68 9.23 -6.98
CA TRP A 52 -1.96 9.92 -8.23
C TRP A 52 -3.43 10.28 -8.29
N ARG A 53 -3.74 11.58 -8.25
CA ARG A 53 -5.11 12.12 -8.27
C ARG A 53 -6.02 11.64 -7.12
N TYR A 54 -5.43 11.14 -6.05
CA TYR A 54 -6.14 10.63 -4.88
C TYR A 54 -5.87 11.47 -3.62
N GLY A 55 -5.63 12.77 -3.79
CA GLY A 55 -5.41 13.69 -2.66
C GLY A 55 -6.48 13.56 -1.57
N HIS A 56 -7.76 13.42 -1.96
CA HIS A 56 -8.88 13.24 -1.04
C HIS A 56 -8.79 11.96 -0.20
N PHE A 57 -8.25 10.85 -0.71
CA PHE A 57 -8.01 9.66 0.11
C PHE A 57 -6.75 9.82 0.95
N LEU A 58 -5.70 10.39 0.36
CA LEU A 58 -4.45 10.65 1.05
C LEU A 58 -4.67 11.54 2.28
N SER A 59 -5.54 12.56 2.19
CA SER A 59 -5.89 13.40 3.34
C SER A 59 -6.42 12.57 4.51
N TYR A 60 -7.30 11.60 4.28
CA TYR A 60 -7.77 10.69 5.31
C TYR A 60 -6.67 9.78 5.85
N GLN A 61 -5.81 9.22 4.98
CA GLN A 61 -4.70 8.37 5.41
C GLN A 61 -3.72 9.12 6.31
N LEU A 62 -3.28 10.32 5.91
CA LEU A 62 -2.36 11.14 6.69
C LEU A 62 -3.02 11.63 7.98
N SER A 63 -4.30 12.03 7.94
CA SER A 63 -5.07 12.41 9.13
C SER A 63 -5.15 11.28 10.15
N SER A 64 -5.23 10.03 9.71
CA SER A 64 -5.28 8.88 10.62
C SER A 64 -4.00 8.74 11.46
N LEU A 65 -2.84 9.14 10.93
CA LEU A 65 -1.57 9.18 11.68
C LEU A 65 -1.52 10.36 12.66
N VAL A 66 -2.23 11.44 12.38
CA VAL A 66 -2.35 12.60 13.30
C VAL A 66 -3.32 12.29 14.43
N ASN A 67 -4.51 11.76 14.09
CA ASN A 67 -5.61 11.53 15.04
C ASN A 67 -5.37 10.31 15.94
N HIS A 68 -4.68 9.28 15.44
CA HIS A 68 -4.50 7.99 16.12
C HIS A 68 -3.01 7.66 16.28
N ARG A 69 -2.27 8.60 16.88
CA ARG A 69 -0.83 8.43 17.15
C ARG A 69 -0.55 7.24 18.04
N THR A 70 0.64 6.72 17.92
CA THR A 70 1.21 5.70 18.80
C THR A 70 2.54 6.17 19.36
N GLU A 71 2.85 5.77 20.59
CA GLU A 71 4.18 5.97 21.18
C GLU A 71 5.10 4.75 21.00
N LYS A 72 4.52 3.64 20.51
CA LYS A 72 5.23 2.35 20.34
C LYS A 72 6.01 2.24 19.04
N PHE A 73 5.75 3.16 18.08
CA PHE A 73 6.52 3.29 16.84
C PHE A 73 7.12 4.67 16.68
N ASP A 74 8.31 4.74 16.06
CA ASP A 74 8.70 5.87 15.24
C ASP A 74 8.31 5.57 13.80
N ILE A 75 7.42 6.38 13.21
CA ILE A 75 6.82 6.16 11.91
C ILE A 75 7.48 7.08 10.88
N THR A 76 7.92 6.50 9.76
CA THR A 76 8.23 7.25 8.54
C THR A 76 7.10 7.03 7.54
N MET A 77 6.33 8.08 7.22
CA MET A 77 5.30 8.03 6.19
C MET A 77 5.86 8.48 4.85
N THR A 78 6.17 7.52 3.98
CA THR A 78 6.70 7.74 2.64
C THR A 78 5.56 7.78 1.62
N VAL A 79 5.44 8.89 0.88
CA VAL A 79 4.45 9.04 -0.19
C VAL A 79 5.17 9.33 -1.50
N TYR A 80 5.05 8.41 -2.46
CA TYR A 80 5.49 8.65 -3.83
C TYR A 80 4.40 9.40 -4.59
N HIS A 81 4.79 10.52 -5.23
CA HIS A 81 3.87 11.39 -5.95
C HIS A 81 4.50 12.00 -7.19
N VAL A 82 3.67 12.56 -8.06
CA VAL A 82 4.10 13.41 -9.19
C VAL A 82 4.01 14.87 -8.75
N PRO A 83 5.07 15.68 -8.86
CA PRO A 83 5.06 17.08 -8.40
C PRO A 83 3.97 17.94 -9.04
N GLU A 84 3.61 17.65 -10.29
CA GLU A 84 2.60 18.37 -11.06
C GLU A 84 1.16 17.92 -10.75
N ASP A 85 0.95 17.03 -9.77
CA ASP A 85 -0.39 16.59 -9.36
C ASP A 85 -1.04 17.62 -8.43
N GLU A 86 -1.82 18.53 -9.01
CA GLU A 86 -2.53 19.62 -8.31
C GLU A 86 -3.51 19.13 -7.22
N LEU A 87 -3.91 17.86 -7.22
CA LEU A 87 -4.77 17.28 -6.19
C LEU A 87 -3.98 16.68 -5.02
N VAL A 88 -2.72 16.33 -5.22
CA VAL A 88 -1.89 15.65 -4.22
C VAL A 88 -0.92 16.63 -3.55
N THR A 89 -0.25 17.47 -4.33
CA THR A 89 0.79 18.39 -3.82
C THR A 89 0.28 19.30 -2.67
N PRO A 90 -0.92 19.92 -2.74
CA PRO A 90 -1.42 20.75 -1.62
C PRO A 90 -1.63 19.95 -0.34
N VAL A 91 -2.00 18.68 -0.44
CA VAL A 91 -2.17 17.78 0.72
C VAL A 91 -0.81 17.51 1.37
N LEU A 92 0.21 17.19 0.58
CA LEU A 92 1.55 16.94 1.08
C LEU A 92 2.16 18.20 1.72
N ASP A 93 1.97 19.36 1.11
CA ASP A 93 2.42 20.64 1.68
C ASP A 93 1.76 20.96 3.02
N TYR A 94 0.46 20.67 3.15
CA TYR A 94 -0.29 20.88 4.39
C TYR A 94 0.23 20.00 5.52
N PHE A 95 0.31 18.68 5.31
CA PHE A 95 0.80 17.75 6.33
C PHE A 95 2.31 17.90 6.58
N GLY A 96 3.10 18.24 5.56
CA GLY A 96 4.54 18.42 5.68
C GLY A 96 4.96 19.56 6.61
N ARG A 97 4.05 20.52 6.89
CA ARG A 97 4.28 21.61 7.87
C ARG A 97 3.94 21.21 9.30
N MET A 98 3.33 20.03 9.50
CA MET A 98 2.93 19.60 10.83
C MET A 98 4.05 18.80 11.49
N GLU A 99 4.43 19.21 12.69
CA GLU A 99 5.31 18.46 13.57
C GLU A 99 4.45 17.52 14.42
N ILE A 100 4.46 16.24 14.07
CA ILE A 100 3.71 15.21 14.79
C ILE A 100 4.71 14.31 15.54
N PRO A 101 4.68 14.26 16.88
CA PRO A 101 5.59 13.42 17.65
C PRO A 101 5.53 11.95 17.20
N GLY A 102 6.70 11.38 16.88
CA GLY A 102 6.81 10.00 16.39
C GLY A 102 6.43 9.79 14.94
N VAL A 103 6.16 10.86 14.16
CA VAL A 103 5.87 10.75 12.72
C VAL A 103 6.83 11.63 11.92
N THR A 104 7.51 11.04 10.97
CA THR A 104 8.36 11.72 9.99
C THR A 104 7.67 11.65 8.61
N TRP A 105 7.43 12.81 8.01
CA TRP A 105 6.88 12.89 6.65
C TRP A 105 8.02 12.79 5.63
N ASN A 106 7.89 11.88 4.67
CA ASN A 106 8.89 11.62 3.64
C ASN A 106 8.22 11.64 2.25
N TRP A 107 8.18 12.82 1.63
CA TRP A 107 7.59 13.00 0.31
C TRP A 107 8.60 12.70 -0.79
N GLN A 108 8.31 11.74 -1.65
CA GLN A 108 9.20 11.27 -2.71
C GLN A 108 8.63 11.58 -4.09
N ALA A 109 9.17 12.62 -4.70
CA ALA A 109 8.80 13.00 -6.05
C ALA A 109 9.35 11.99 -7.08
N MET A 110 8.52 11.61 -8.05
CA MET A 110 8.97 10.76 -9.15
C MET A 110 8.20 11.05 -10.44
N PRO A 111 8.78 10.72 -11.62
CA PRO A 111 8.08 10.82 -12.89
C PRO A 111 6.82 9.95 -12.91
N LYS A 112 5.78 10.43 -13.56
CA LYS A 112 4.47 9.77 -13.66
C LYS A 112 4.55 8.33 -14.17
N GLU A 113 5.41 8.06 -15.14
CA GLU A 113 5.62 6.73 -15.71
C GLU A 113 6.22 5.75 -14.69
N GLN A 114 7.03 6.23 -13.76
CA GLN A 114 7.54 5.44 -12.65
C GLN A 114 6.46 5.22 -11.60
N LEU A 115 5.69 6.26 -11.25
CA LEU A 115 4.60 6.16 -10.29
C LEU A 115 3.52 5.15 -10.75
N PHE A 116 3.27 5.04 -12.05
CA PHE A 116 2.32 4.07 -12.61
C PHE A 116 2.78 2.61 -12.47
N ARG A 117 4.07 2.39 -12.19
CA ARG A 117 4.65 1.10 -11.83
C ARG A 117 5.00 1.12 -10.34
N ARG A 118 3.98 0.93 -9.47
CA ARG A 118 4.15 1.03 -8.00
C ARG A 118 5.31 0.19 -7.43
N SER A 119 5.67 -0.90 -8.09
CA SER A 119 6.83 -1.71 -7.70
C SER A 119 8.14 -0.92 -7.72
N ILE A 120 8.29 0.13 -8.53
CA ILE A 120 9.51 0.97 -8.55
C ILE A 120 9.65 1.71 -7.21
N GLY A 121 8.64 2.49 -6.81
CA GLY A 121 8.71 3.22 -5.54
C GLY A 121 8.77 2.27 -4.33
N ARG A 122 8.00 1.16 -4.34
CA ARG A 122 8.09 0.15 -3.29
C ARG A 122 9.49 -0.47 -3.21
N ASN A 123 10.16 -0.69 -4.35
CA ASN A 123 11.51 -1.20 -4.37
C ASN A 123 12.52 -0.18 -3.85
N LEU A 124 12.39 1.08 -4.23
CA LEU A 124 13.22 2.16 -3.70
C LEU A 124 13.13 2.24 -2.17
N SER A 125 11.91 2.24 -1.61
CA SER A 125 11.74 2.19 -0.16
C SER A 125 12.30 0.90 0.44
N ALA A 126 12.01 -0.27 -0.13
CA ALA A 126 12.49 -1.55 0.38
C ALA A 126 14.01 -1.60 0.50
N LYS A 127 14.72 -1.15 -0.53
CA LYS A 127 16.21 -1.17 -0.56
C LYS A 127 16.84 -0.14 0.37
N ASN A 128 16.19 0.99 0.63
CA ASN A 128 16.77 2.11 1.37
C ASN A 128 16.19 2.27 2.79
N THR A 129 15.18 1.52 3.17
CA THR A 129 14.57 1.64 4.50
C THR A 129 15.56 1.33 5.63
N SER A 130 15.53 2.14 6.68
CA SER A 130 16.18 1.85 7.95
C SER A 130 15.21 1.26 8.99
N ALA A 131 13.94 1.15 8.63
CA ALA A 131 12.90 0.67 9.53
C ALA A 131 13.05 -0.82 9.87
N ASP A 132 12.50 -1.20 11.02
CA ASP A 132 12.41 -2.60 11.45
C ASP A 132 11.36 -3.36 10.64
N TRP A 133 10.29 -2.64 10.30
CA TRP A 133 9.20 -3.13 9.46
C TRP A 133 8.78 -2.07 8.44
N ILE A 134 8.41 -2.51 7.23
CA ILE A 134 7.90 -1.66 6.17
C ILE A 134 6.50 -2.12 5.73
N TRP A 135 5.53 -1.21 5.74
CA TRP A 135 4.16 -1.48 5.33
C TRP A 135 3.87 -0.88 3.96
N PHE A 136 3.81 -1.71 2.94
CA PHE A 136 3.36 -1.30 1.61
C PHE A 136 1.85 -1.22 1.58
N THR A 137 1.31 -0.02 1.34
CA THR A 137 -0.12 0.25 1.41
C THR A 137 -0.63 1.03 0.19
N ASP A 138 -1.92 1.34 0.17
CA ASP A 138 -2.58 2.21 -0.81
C ASP A 138 -3.18 3.41 -0.06
N ALA A 139 -3.36 4.56 -0.73
CA ALA A 139 -3.80 5.82 -0.10
C ALA A 139 -5.24 5.78 0.47
N ASP A 140 -6.01 4.74 0.17
CA ASP A 140 -7.36 4.49 0.68
C ASP A 140 -7.39 3.64 1.97
N ILE A 141 -6.23 3.37 2.58
CA ILE A 141 -6.10 2.64 3.85
C ILE A 141 -5.82 3.62 4.99
N LEU A 142 -6.57 3.48 6.07
CA LEU A 142 -6.46 4.28 7.29
C LEU A 142 -6.10 3.40 8.48
N PHE A 143 -5.38 3.99 9.43
CA PHE A 143 -4.95 3.38 10.69
C PHE A 143 -5.77 4.00 11.83
N HIS A 144 -6.90 3.38 12.17
CA HIS A 144 -7.77 3.92 13.22
C HIS A 144 -7.25 3.55 14.62
N LYS A 145 -7.87 4.09 15.66
CA LYS A 145 -7.48 3.91 17.07
C LYS A 145 -7.08 2.45 17.39
N SER A 146 -5.97 2.29 18.10
CA SER A 146 -5.37 1.01 18.52
C SER A 146 -4.78 0.15 17.37
N CYS A 147 -4.91 0.54 16.10
CA CYS A 147 -4.34 -0.21 14.99
C CYS A 147 -2.82 -0.34 15.10
N LEU A 148 -2.13 0.80 15.21
CA LEU A 148 -0.67 0.84 15.25
C LEU A 148 -0.11 0.35 16.59
N ASP A 149 -0.79 0.63 17.72
CA ASP A 149 -0.37 0.12 19.03
C ASP A 149 -0.40 -1.41 19.09
N THR A 150 -1.51 -2.00 18.60
CA THR A 150 -1.63 -3.47 18.56
C THR A 150 -0.65 -4.08 17.57
N LEU A 151 -0.43 -3.43 16.41
CA LEU A 151 0.59 -3.89 15.48
C LEU A 151 1.97 -3.91 16.14
N ALA A 152 2.36 -2.85 16.86
CA ALA A 152 3.64 -2.78 17.55
C ALA A 152 3.81 -3.91 18.57
N ASP A 153 2.76 -4.21 19.36
CA ASP A 153 2.78 -5.31 20.34
C ASP A 153 2.93 -6.67 19.65
N LEU A 154 2.20 -6.88 18.55
CA LEU A 154 2.25 -8.12 17.78
C LEU A 154 3.59 -8.33 17.04
N LEU A 155 4.36 -7.28 16.78
CA LEU A 155 5.66 -7.36 16.09
C LEU A 155 6.85 -7.57 17.01
N GLN A 156 6.68 -7.48 18.34
CA GLN A 156 7.78 -7.66 19.31
C GLN A 156 8.48 -9.00 19.14
N GLY A 157 9.79 -8.95 18.90
CA GLY A 157 10.65 -10.14 18.80
C GLY A 157 10.35 -11.07 17.63
N ARG A 158 9.54 -10.66 16.64
CA ARG A 158 9.22 -11.47 15.45
C ARG A 158 10.33 -11.42 14.42
N ASP A 159 10.43 -12.52 13.67
CA ASP A 159 11.34 -12.71 12.52
C ASP A 159 10.63 -13.26 11.28
N ASP A 160 9.30 -13.11 11.21
CA ASP A 160 8.55 -13.43 10.00
C ASP A 160 8.94 -12.50 8.85
N GLY A 161 9.19 -13.04 7.67
CA GLY A 161 9.54 -12.21 6.49
C GLY A 161 8.42 -11.28 6.02
N LEU A 162 7.16 -11.68 6.24
CA LEU A 162 5.97 -10.94 5.84
C LEU A 162 4.82 -11.25 6.80
N VAL A 163 4.13 -10.22 7.26
CA VAL A 163 2.87 -10.34 8.02
C VAL A 163 1.78 -9.49 7.36
N HIS A 164 0.52 -9.70 7.75
CA HIS A 164 -0.60 -8.89 7.24
C HIS A 164 -1.79 -8.89 8.19
N PRO A 165 -2.67 -7.88 8.15
CA PRO A 165 -3.92 -7.89 8.88
C PRO A 165 -4.79 -9.09 8.45
N ASN A 166 -5.24 -9.88 9.42
CA ASN A 166 -6.13 -11.03 9.20
C ASN A 166 -7.48 -10.54 8.65
N ILE A 167 -8.09 -9.58 9.32
CA ILE A 167 -9.36 -8.96 8.93
C ILE A 167 -9.13 -7.48 8.70
N GLY A 168 -9.88 -6.88 7.79
CA GLY A 168 -9.92 -5.44 7.61
C GLY A 168 -11.35 -4.95 7.68
N LEU A 169 -11.48 -3.68 7.99
CA LEU A 169 -12.74 -2.97 7.96
C LEU A 169 -12.87 -2.18 6.66
N GLY A 170 -14.08 -1.96 6.19
CA GLY A 170 -14.31 -1.14 5.01
C GLY A 170 -15.56 -0.29 5.16
N THR A 171 -15.56 0.90 4.59
CA THR A 171 -16.80 1.67 4.45
C THR A 171 -17.81 0.89 3.58
N ARG A 172 -19.08 1.28 3.60
CA ARG A 172 -19.95 0.95 2.47
C ARG A 172 -19.30 1.34 1.15
N LEU A 173 -19.75 0.81 0.03
CA LEU A 173 -19.17 1.19 -1.27
C LEU A 173 -19.63 2.61 -1.64
N LEU A 174 -18.70 3.59 -1.57
CA LEU A 174 -19.00 5.00 -1.74
C LEU A 174 -19.17 5.35 -3.24
N PRO A 175 -20.29 5.98 -3.64
CA PRO A 175 -20.43 6.63 -4.95
C PRO A 175 -19.52 7.86 -5.04
N ASP A 176 -19.36 8.44 -6.23
CA ASP A 176 -18.39 9.55 -6.44
C ASP A 176 -18.83 10.86 -5.76
N ASP A 177 -20.12 11.02 -5.55
CA ASP A 177 -20.83 12.13 -4.90
C ASP A 177 -21.12 11.87 -3.40
N ASP A 178 -20.41 10.93 -2.80
CA ASP A 178 -20.54 10.63 -1.38
C ASP A 178 -19.95 11.74 -0.51
N GLU A 179 -20.63 12.08 0.56
CA GLU A 179 -20.24 13.14 1.51
C GLU A 179 -18.80 12.94 2.04
N ILE A 180 -18.39 11.71 2.32
CA ILE A 180 -17.03 11.39 2.75
C ILE A 180 -16.02 11.79 1.67
N LEU A 181 -16.32 11.51 0.39
CA LEU A 181 -15.42 11.84 -0.72
C LEU A 181 -15.43 13.34 -1.01
N GLU A 182 -16.59 14.00 -0.95
CA GLU A 182 -16.72 15.45 -1.14
C GLU A 182 -15.91 16.20 -0.07
N LYS A 183 -16.08 15.86 1.21
CA LYS A 183 -15.31 16.44 2.31
C LYS A 183 -13.79 16.31 2.12
N GLY A 184 -13.33 15.18 1.58
CA GLY A 184 -11.91 15.00 1.22
C GLY A 184 -11.45 15.89 0.07
N ARG A 185 -12.36 16.40 -0.78
CA ARG A 185 -12.08 17.27 -1.92
C ARG A 185 -12.15 18.76 -1.59
N GLU A 186 -12.73 19.15 -0.47
CA GLU A 186 -12.84 20.57 -0.05
C GLU A 186 -11.48 21.24 0.16
N GLY A 187 -10.41 20.45 0.27
CA GLY A 187 -9.05 20.92 0.42
C GLY A 187 -8.28 20.17 1.52
N PRO A 188 -6.99 20.51 1.71
CA PRO A 188 -6.19 19.87 2.74
C PRO A 188 -6.72 20.24 4.14
N ASN A 189 -7.07 19.23 4.91
CA ASN A 189 -7.53 19.36 6.29
C ASN A 189 -7.27 18.06 7.08
N ILE A 190 -7.31 18.13 8.40
CA ILE A 190 -7.36 16.93 9.25
C ILE A 190 -8.80 16.40 9.21
N LEU A 191 -8.94 15.19 8.70
CA LEU A 191 -10.21 14.52 8.48
C LEU A 191 -10.31 13.25 9.32
N GLU A 192 -11.53 12.88 9.67
CA GLU A 192 -11.83 11.60 10.32
C GLU A 192 -13.11 11.00 9.77
N ILE A 193 -13.09 9.69 9.61
CA ILE A 193 -14.31 8.90 9.36
C ILE A 193 -14.56 8.12 10.66
N PRO A 194 -15.69 8.31 11.34
CA PRO A 194 -16.01 7.59 12.58
C PRO A 194 -15.93 6.07 12.39
N ILE A 195 -15.47 5.36 13.42
CA ILE A 195 -15.21 3.91 13.33
C ILE A 195 -16.47 3.10 13.03
N ASP A 196 -17.64 3.59 13.41
CA ASP A 196 -18.95 2.98 13.16
C ASP A 196 -19.35 2.99 11.67
N GLN A 197 -18.69 3.82 10.85
CA GLN A 197 -18.83 3.81 9.40
C GLN A 197 -18.10 2.65 8.70
N PHE A 198 -17.33 1.87 9.48
CA PHE A 198 -16.57 0.75 8.96
C PHE A 198 -17.12 -0.57 9.48
N THR A 199 -17.24 -1.54 8.59
CA THR A 199 -17.69 -2.89 8.92
C THR A 199 -16.67 -3.94 8.45
N PRO A 200 -16.61 -5.14 9.03
CA PRO A 200 -15.76 -6.21 8.55
C PRO A 200 -15.94 -6.45 7.06
N TYR A 201 -14.84 -6.49 6.32
CA TYR A 201 -14.86 -6.56 4.86
C TYR A 201 -13.94 -7.66 4.32
N GLY A 202 -14.50 -8.53 3.49
CA GLY A 202 -13.77 -9.53 2.73
C GLY A 202 -13.32 -10.77 3.50
N GLY A 203 -13.75 -10.94 4.75
CA GLY A 203 -13.45 -12.09 5.61
C GLY A 203 -11.95 -12.27 5.94
N PRO A 204 -11.58 -13.37 6.66
CA PRO A 204 -10.19 -13.69 6.99
C PRO A 204 -9.29 -13.81 5.76
N ARG A 205 -8.12 -13.19 5.80
CA ARG A 205 -7.17 -13.17 4.69
C ARG A 205 -6.17 -14.31 4.81
N LYS A 206 -6.12 -15.18 3.83
CA LYS A 206 -5.15 -16.28 3.74
C LYS A 206 -3.78 -15.83 3.22
N LYS A 207 -3.63 -14.58 2.76
CA LYS A 207 -2.40 -14.04 2.17
C LYS A 207 -2.41 -12.51 2.16
N ALA A 208 -1.23 -11.92 2.28
CA ALA A 208 -1.03 -10.49 2.20
C ALA A 208 -1.45 -9.94 0.82
N LYS A 209 -2.46 -9.08 0.78
CA LYS A 209 -2.87 -8.36 -0.44
C LYS A 209 -2.02 -7.11 -0.61
N GLY A 210 -2.00 -6.51 -1.80
CA GLY A 210 -1.17 -5.35 -2.14
C GLY A 210 -1.11 -4.23 -1.11
N PRO A 211 -2.25 -3.74 -0.54
CA PRO A 211 -2.23 -2.67 0.46
C PRO A 211 -1.96 -3.14 1.90
N HIS A 212 -1.70 -4.42 2.11
CA HIS A 212 -1.59 -5.04 3.44
C HIS A 212 -0.31 -5.88 3.59
N GLN A 213 0.78 -5.50 2.94
CA GLN A 213 2.07 -6.19 3.00
C GLN A 213 2.96 -5.49 4.01
N ILE A 214 3.14 -6.09 5.20
CA ILE A 214 4.02 -5.62 6.27
C ILE A 214 5.22 -6.55 6.26
N THR A 215 6.34 -6.06 5.75
CA THR A 215 7.55 -6.83 5.47
C THR A 215 8.62 -6.51 6.52
N HIS A 216 9.35 -7.52 6.98
CA HIS A 216 10.51 -7.32 7.84
C HIS A 216 11.56 -6.46 7.13
N GLY A 217 12.13 -5.47 7.83
CA GLY A 217 13.07 -4.53 7.23
C GLY A 217 14.30 -5.21 6.61
N ASP A 218 14.85 -6.25 7.26
CA ASP A 218 16.00 -7.00 6.72
C ASP A 218 15.64 -7.74 5.42
N ILE A 219 14.45 -8.34 5.33
CA ILE A 219 13.94 -8.96 4.09
C ILE A 219 13.75 -7.91 3.00
N ALA A 220 13.17 -6.76 3.34
CA ALA A 220 12.96 -5.67 2.40
C ALA A 220 14.30 -5.19 1.81
N ARG A 221 15.30 -4.92 2.65
CA ARG A 221 16.64 -4.48 2.22
C ARG A 221 17.36 -5.51 1.37
N ALA A 222 17.32 -6.76 1.78
CA ALA A 222 18.03 -7.84 1.09
C ALA A 222 17.39 -8.18 -0.25
N CYS A 223 16.07 -8.39 -0.29
CA CYS A 223 15.35 -8.90 -1.46
C CYS A 223 14.78 -7.80 -2.37
N GLY A 224 14.60 -6.57 -1.85
CA GLY A 224 13.87 -5.52 -2.53
C GLY A 224 12.39 -5.86 -2.77
N TYR A 225 11.66 -5.00 -3.48
CA TYR A 225 10.27 -5.25 -3.91
C TYR A 225 10.24 -5.60 -5.39
N CYS A 226 10.22 -6.89 -5.71
CA CYS A 226 10.34 -7.39 -7.10
C CYS A 226 11.62 -6.90 -7.80
N ASP A 227 12.71 -6.69 -7.09
CA ASP A 227 13.96 -6.11 -7.58
C ASP A 227 14.56 -6.95 -8.70
N SER A 228 14.67 -8.25 -8.51
CA SER A 228 15.24 -9.22 -9.43
C SER A 228 14.49 -9.38 -10.77
N ILE A 229 13.30 -8.79 -10.92
CA ILE A 229 12.51 -8.90 -12.15
C ILE A 229 12.44 -7.54 -12.85
N ALA A 230 13.28 -7.36 -13.88
CA ALA A 230 13.39 -6.11 -14.65
C ALA A 230 12.04 -5.56 -15.17
N TYR A 231 11.06 -6.42 -15.45
CA TYR A 231 9.73 -5.98 -15.86
C TYR A 231 9.06 -5.10 -14.82
N TYR A 232 9.19 -5.40 -13.53
CA TYR A 232 8.59 -4.64 -12.44
C TYR A 232 9.35 -3.36 -12.10
N GLN A 233 10.56 -3.19 -12.64
CA GLN A 233 11.40 -2.00 -12.47
C GLN A 233 11.38 -1.06 -13.69
N LYS A 234 10.60 -1.39 -14.73
CA LYS A 234 10.46 -0.53 -15.93
C LYS A 234 9.30 0.44 -15.79
N PRO A 235 9.50 1.73 -16.07
CA PRO A 235 8.43 2.73 -16.14
C PRO A 235 7.29 2.31 -17.09
N ALA A 236 6.08 2.76 -16.80
CA ALA A 236 4.88 2.42 -17.59
C ALA A 236 4.18 3.69 -18.08
N LYS A 237 3.94 3.82 -19.40
CA LYS A 237 3.25 4.98 -20.01
C LYS A 237 1.82 5.17 -19.48
N ARG A 238 1.20 4.08 -18.98
CA ARG A 238 -0.15 4.08 -18.41
C ARG A 238 -0.22 3.10 -17.28
N TRP A 239 -1.13 3.35 -16.35
CA TRP A 239 -1.39 2.41 -15.29
C TRP A 239 -1.88 1.06 -15.83
N MET A 240 -1.27 -0.01 -15.36
CA MET A 240 -1.65 -1.39 -15.69
C MET A 240 -1.69 -2.25 -14.42
N LYS A 241 -2.60 -3.22 -14.39
CA LYS A 241 -2.62 -4.22 -13.34
C LYS A 241 -1.53 -5.26 -13.62
N THR A 242 -0.46 -5.23 -12.85
CA THR A 242 0.74 -6.04 -13.08
C THR A 242 0.90 -7.22 -12.12
N TYR A 243 0.04 -7.31 -11.09
CA TYR A 243 0.10 -8.37 -10.06
C TYR A 243 1.43 -8.38 -9.28
N GLU A 244 2.07 -7.22 -9.13
CA GLU A 244 3.33 -7.05 -8.39
C GLU A 244 3.27 -7.56 -6.95
N ASP A 245 2.11 -7.44 -6.30
CA ASP A 245 1.85 -7.96 -4.95
C ASP A 245 1.94 -9.50 -4.87
N ARG A 246 1.57 -10.19 -5.94
CA ARG A 246 1.70 -11.65 -6.04
C ARG A 246 3.14 -12.04 -6.35
N ALA A 247 3.80 -11.31 -7.26
CA ALA A 247 5.19 -11.54 -7.61
C ALA A 247 6.09 -11.34 -6.39
N PHE A 248 5.87 -10.29 -5.61
CA PHE A 248 6.61 -10.05 -4.39
C PHE A 248 6.50 -11.21 -3.40
N ARG A 249 5.28 -11.67 -3.06
CA ARG A 249 5.10 -12.83 -2.19
C ARG A 249 5.74 -14.11 -2.72
N TRP A 250 5.67 -14.33 -4.02
CA TRP A 250 6.30 -15.47 -4.67
C TRP A 250 7.82 -15.40 -4.57
N LEU A 251 8.42 -14.23 -4.82
CA LEU A 251 9.86 -14.00 -4.71
C LEU A 251 10.39 -14.20 -3.29
N ILE A 252 9.65 -13.73 -2.27
CA ILE A 252 10.06 -13.93 -0.86
C ILE A 252 9.56 -15.26 -0.27
N GLY A 253 8.95 -16.12 -1.07
CA GLY A 253 8.61 -17.51 -0.67
C GLY A 253 7.49 -17.64 0.36
N THR A 254 6.69 -16.56 0.64
CA THR A 254 5.66 -16.61 1.68
C THR A 254 4.38 -15.90 1.30
N HIS A 255 3.26 -16.39 1.79
CA HIS A 255 1.97 -15.70 1.70
C HIS A 255 1.77 -14.65 2.81
N GLY A 256 2.65 -14.64 3.79
CA GLY A 256 2.57 -13.82 4.99
C GLY A 256 1.77 -14.47 6.12
N VAL A 257 2.12 -14.11 7.36
CA VAL A 257 1.43 -14.56 8.56
C VAL A 257 0.28 -13.60 8.87
N PRO A 258 -0.97 -14.07 9.02
CA PRO A 258 -2.08 -13.22 9.41
C PRO A 258 -1.94 -12.81 10.88
N LEU A 259 -2.13 -11.52 11.16
CA LEU A 259 -2.16 -10.96 12.52
C LEU A 259 -3.51 -10.30 12.77
N ASP A 260 -4.03 -10.43 13.97
CA ASP A 260 -5.30 -9.81 14.39
C ASP A 260 -5.08 -8.33 14.77
N ILE A 261 -4.80 -7.51 13.76
CA ILE A 261 -4.60 -6.07 13.88
C ILE A 261 -5.97 -5.41 13.76
N PRO A 262 -6.50 -4.78 14.81
CA PRO A 262 -7.79 -4.12 14.78
C PRO A 262 -7.74 -2.85 13.92
N ASN A 263 -8.89 -2.43 13.44
CA ASN A 263 -9.12 -1.10 12.89
C ASN A 263 -8.20 -0.68 11.73
N VAL A 264 -7.76 -1.67 10.93
CA VAL A 264 -7.20 -1.42 9.61
C VAL A 264 -8.38 -1.16 8.67
N CYS A 265 -8.61 0.10 8.36
CA CYS A 265 -9.80 0.58 7.67
C CYS A 265 -9.53 0.90 6.20
N GLN A 266 -10.46 0.61 5.31
CA GLN A 266 -10.38 0.94 3.89
C GLN A 266 -11.57 1.79 3.44
N ILE A 267 -11.31 2.91 2.79
CA ILE A 267 -12.34 3.66 2.08
C ILE A 267 -12.66 2.91 0.78
N ARG A 268 -13.85 2.30 0.71
CA ARG A 268 -14.30 1.57 -0.48
C ARG A 268 -15.03 2.53 -1.42
N HIS A 269 -14.57 2.65 -2.66
CA HIS A 269 -15.11 3.60 -3.62
C HIS A 269 -15.31 2.98 -5.01
N ILE A 270 -16.32 3.48 -5.76
CA ILE A 270 -16.68 2.99 -7.08
C ILE A 270 -15.71 3.51 -8.14
N VAL A 271 -15.48 4.82 -8.16
CA VAL A 271 -14.68 5.51 -9.19
C VAL A 271 -13.21 5.46 -8.81
N LYS A 272 -12.37 5.07 -9.76
CA LYS A 272 -10.92 5.13 -9.58
C LYS A 272 -10.37 6.28 -10.42
N GLY A 273 -9.85 7.32 -9.78
CA GLY A 273 -9.34 8.56 -10.42
C GLY A 273 -8.25 8.37 -11.47
N ARG A 274 -7.63 7.19 -11.52
CA ARG A 274 -6.68 6.79 -12.56
C ARG A 274 -7.31 6.47 -13.92
N TYR A 275 -8.63 6.38 -14.00
CA TYR A 275 -9.36 6.22 -15.27
C TYR A 275 -10.10 7.51 -15.59
N GLU A 276 -10.22 7.84 -16.88
CA GLU A 276 -11.07 8.95 -17.33
C GLU A 276 -12.51 8.72 -16.89
N LYS A 277 -13.17 9.78 -16.41
CA LYS A 277 -14.52 9.69 -15.78
C LYS A 277 -15.55 8.93 -16.65
N ASP A 278 -15.43 9.01 -17.99
CA ASP A 278 -16.40 8.42 -18.93
C ASP A 278 -15.89 7.20 -19.70
N SER A 279 -14.78 6.61 -19.29
CA SER A 279 -14.25 5.44 -19.99
C SER A 279 -15.18 4.24 -19.87
N THR A 280 -15.25 3.41 -20.93
CA THR A 280 -16.01 2.15 -20.96
C THR A 280 -15.67 1.25 -19.75
N MET A 281 -14.41 1.28 -19.29
CA MET A 281 -13.95 0.55 -18.11
C MET A 281 -14.58 1.07 -16.82
N THR A 282 -14.81 2.38 -16.71
CA THR A 282 -15.50 2.98 -15.55
C THR A 282 -16.97 2.55 -15.52
N ARG A 283 -17.65 2.50 -16.68
CA ARG A 283 -19.06 2.04 -16.78
C ARG A 283 -19.22 0.56 -16.45
N ILE A 284 -18.34 -0.31 -16.98
CA ILE A 284 -18.35 -1.76 -16.69
C ILE A 284 -18.11 -2.01 -15.19
N ARG A 285 -17.20 -1.27 -14.58
CA ARG A 285 -16.91 -1.41 -13.14
C ARG A 285 -18.04 -0.94 -12.26
N LYS A 286 -18.69 0.18 -12.61
CA LYS A 286 -19.92 0.63 -11.92
C LYS A 286 -20.97 -0.47 -11.90
N PHE A 287 -21.15 -1.15 -13.04
CA PHE A 287 -22.12 -2.24 -13.16
C PHE A 287 -21.75 -3.45 -12.31
N ILE A 288 -20.50 -3.96 -12.44
CA ILE A 288 -20.03 -5.15 -11.70
C ILE A 288 -20.05 -4.93 -10.19
N ARG A 289 -19.66 -3.74 -9.70
CA ARG A 289 -19.64 -3.46 -8.27
C ARG A 289 -21.03 -3.27 -7.67
N LYS A 290 -21.95 -2.67 -8.40
CA LYS A 290 -23.37 -2.60 -7.97
C LYS A 290 -24.01 -3.99 -7.85
N SER A 291 -23.56 -4.99 -8.61
CA SER A 291 -24.07 -6.36 -8.51
C SER A 291 -23.41 -7.20 -7.40
N GLN A 292 -22.29 -6.75 -6.83
CA GLN A 292 -21.59 -7.45 -5.74
C GLN A 292 -21.98 -6.94 -4.34
N ASP A 293 -22.68 -5.83 -4.24
CA ASP A 293 -23.21 -5.25 -3.00
C ASP A 293 -24.71 -5.56 -2.80
N ARG A 294 -25.32 -6.35 -3.68
CA ARG A 294 -26.64 -6.99 -3.50
C ARG A 294 -26.46 -8.42 -3.01
#